data_46d4cbb2fafb132c65672ebcff05b271
#
_entry.id   46d4cbb2fafb132c65672ebcff05b271
#
_cell.length_a   1.000
_cell.length_b   1.000
_cell.length_c   1.000
_cell.angle_alpha   90.00
_cell.angle_beta   90.00
_cell.angle_gamma   90.00
#
_symmetry.space_group_name_H-M   'P 1'
#
loop_
_entity.id
_entity.type
_entity.pdbx_description
1 polymer ?
#
loop_
_entity_poly.entity_id
_entity_poly.type
_entity_poly.pdbx_seq_one_letter_code
_entity_poly.pdbx_strand_id
1 'polypeptide(L)'
;MISPLHLIKGYDLNLSGRPAPVLEDLPPPSQVAAVADRLRFVKPRLAVKVGDRVKVGSLLFSDKSRAEVQFRSPGGGTVSAVNFGPRRQLQEVAISLDAEEANEEFSRVSDADLSSIDRRRLVELIVGGGLWPLIRELPYRDAARPQTPPPAVFVPLDSLEPFHPLPQVYLDGREELLEFGLRVLERLAGTPAVVTACRDNAESLGGARSMIGRTILGDYPAHDPGVLLYRTKTSADQNHAWFIEGQDLLLVAELLQTGRFPTGRIVTLAGPAATRPGHFRTRLGAPLASLASGRTAAGEVRLVAGGALTGNAASGNSHLGLFEKSLVLLPEGNVPGGFLAWAMPGAEAPSYSRAFLSSFRRRRELPRDCNRHGGLRACIQCGFCAQVCPVDILPQLTYKAVLAGEVEESLSHGLLDCVECGLCSLVCPSKIELLKALREARGKFYEEMG
;
A
#
# COMPACT_ATOMS: atom_id res chain seq x y z
N MET A 1 13.82 -9.61 -22.27
CA MET A 1 12.69 -8.83 -21.70
C MET A 1 11.39 -9.50 -22.08
N ILE A 2 10.52 -9.73 -21.12
CA ILE A 2 9.16 -10.22 -21.35
C ILE A 2 8.36 -9.09 -22.02
N SER A 3 7.40 -9.42 -22.91
CA SER A 3 6.59 -8.40 -23.60
C SER A 3 5.89 -7.47 -22.59
N PRO A 4 5.77 -6.17 -22.92
CA PRO A 4 5.03 -5.23 -22.06
C PRO A 4 3.61 -5.70 -21.77
N LEU A 5 3.13 -5.48 -20.57
CA LEU A 5 1.72 -5.67 -20.21
C LEU A 5 0.96 -4.37 -20.53
N HIS A 6 -0.04 -4.44 -21.39
CA HIS A 6 -0.90 -3.30 -21.70
C HIS A 6 -2.29 -3.50 -21.11
N LEU A 7 -2.64 -2.69 -20.13
CA LEU A 7 -3.99 -2.65 -19.56
C LEU A 7 -4.81 -1.57 -20.28
N ILE A 8 -5.91 -1.99 -20.92
CA ILE A 8 -6.82 -1.08 -21.65
C ILE A 8 -7.83 -0.44 -20.69
N LYS A 9 -8.25 -1.19 -19.65
CA LYS A 9 -9.17 -0.74 -18.62
C LYS A 9 -8.43 -0.07 -17.46
N GLY A 10 -9.09 0.82 -16.78
CA GLY A 10 -8.53 1.62 -15.71
C GLY A 10 -9.04 3.05 -15.76
N TYR A 11 -8.49 3.90 -14.91
CA TYR A 11 -8.82 5.32 -14.90
C TYR A 11 -7.74 6.13 -14.22
N ASP A 12 -7.17 7.10 -14.91
CA ASP A 12 -6.18 8.01 -14.32
C ASP A 12 -6.87 9.11 -13.50
N LEU A 13 -6.46 9.23 -12.25
CA LEU A 13 -6.86 10.30 -11.36
C LEU A 13 -5.86 11.45 -11.47
N ASN A 14 -6.13 12.40 -12.34
CA ASN A 14 -5.34 13.62 -12.45
C ASN A 14 -5.59 14.54 -11.24
N LEU A 15 -5.08 14.14 -10.07
CA LEU A 15 -5.13 14.96 -8.85
C LEU A 15 -4.03 16.00 -8.87
N SER A 16 -4.39 17.24 -8.50
CA SER A 16 -3.42 18.32 -8.28
C SER A 16 -2.57 18.08 -7.03
N GLY A 17 -1.42 18.74 -6.97
CA GLY A 17 -0.51 18.65 -5.82
C GLY A 17 0.49 17.50 -5.91
N ARG A 18 0.94 17.16 -7.11
CA ARG A 18 2.02 16.19 -7.34
C ARG A 18 3.37 16.78 -6.89
N PRO A 19 4.23 16.01 -6.21
CA PRO A 19 5.56 16.45 -5.83
C PRO A 19 6.53 16.40 -7.01
N ALA A 20 7.58 17.25 -6.96
CA ALA A 20 8.76 17.08 -7.80
C ALA A 20 9.55 15.82 -7.34
N PRO A 21 10.33 15.18 -8.23
CA PRO A 21 11.13 13.99 -7.91
C PRO A 21 12.40 14.36 -7.11
N VAL A 22 12.23 15.03 -6.00
CA VAL A 22 13.30 15.47 -5.09
C VAL A 22 13.05 14.88 -3.72
N LEU A 23 14.10 14.33 -3.11
CA LEU A 23 14.07 13.79 -1.75
C LEU A 23 14.54 14.85 -0.76
N GLU A 24 13.75 15.08 0.27
CA GLU A 24 14.08 15.94 1.41
C GLU A 24 14.19 15.10 2.69
N ASP A 25 15.12 15.46 3.58
CA ASP A 25 15.23 14.82 4.88
C ASP A 25 14.36 15.53 5.90
N LEU A 26 13.52 14.78 6.64
CA LEU A 26 12.80 15.33 7.78
C LEU A 26 13.63 15.22 9.05
N PRO A 27 13.47 16.15 9.99
CA PRO A 27 14.04 15.99 11.32
C PRO A 27 13.61 14.65 11.93
N PRO A 28 14.52 13.96 12.66
CA PRO A 28 14.15 12.72 13.33
C PRO A 28 13.00 12.98 14.33
N PRO A 29 11.97 12.14 14.33
CA PRO A 29 10.88 12.28 15.28
C PRO A 29 11.34 11.91 16.69
N SER A 30 10.70 12.50 17.71
CA SER A 30 10.93 12.12 19.13
C SER A 30 10.18 10.85 19.52
N GLN A 31 9.21 10.41 18.71
CA GLN A 31 8.37 9.25 18.94
C GLN A 31 8.11 8.51 17.62
N VAL A 32 7.94 7.20 17.72
CA VAL A 32 7.47 6.34 16.61
C VAL A 32 6.45 5.35 17.13
N ALA A 33 5.68 4.72 16.24
CA ALA A 33 4.77 3.65 16.66
C ALA A 33 4.72 2.49 15.66
N ALA A 34 4.43 1.30 16.17
CA ALA A 34 3.99 0.17 15.37
C ALA A 34 2.45 0.16 15.34
N VAL A 35 1.90 0.47 14.18
CA VAL A 35 0.44 0.60 13.96
C VAL A 35 -0.14 -0.77 13.64
N ALA A 36 -1.10 -1.23 14.44
CA ALA A 36 -1.72 -2.56 14.33
C ALA A 36 -3.11 -2.55 13.70
N ASP A 37 -3.90 -1.50 13.88
CA ASP A 37 -5.30 -1.42 13.42
C ASP A 37 -5.45 -1.41 11.89
N ARG A 38 -4.38 -1.10 11.17
CA ARG A 38 -4.32 -1.10 9.70
C ARG A 38 -3.70 -2.35 9.09
N LEU A 39 -3.38 -3.34 9.95
CA LEU A 39 -2.91 -4.67 9.53
C LEU A 39 -4.11 -5.61 9.35
N ARG A 40 -4.38 -6.01 8.12
CA ARG A 40 -5.48 -6.93 7.83
C ARG A 40 -5.12 -8.35 8.26
N PHE A 41 -6.12 -9.09 8.73
CA PHE A 41 -6.00 -10.51 9.10
C PHE A 41 -5.02 -10.81 10.24
N VAL A 42 -4.54 -9.80 10.94
CA VAL A 42 -3.66 -9.95 12.10
C VAL A 42 -4.48 -9.82 13.39
N LYS A 43 -4.38 -10.81 14.26
CA LYS A 43 -4.95 -10.79 15.62
C LYS A 43 -3.79 -10.54 16.61
N PRO A 44 -3.50 -9.28 17.01
CA PRO A 44 -2.27 -8.96 17.72
C PRO A 44 -2.20 -9.63 19.11
N ARG A 45 -1.04 -10.21 19.41
CA ARG A 45 -0.64 -10.66 20.74
C ARG A 45 0.53 -9.80 21.20
N LEU A 46 0.28 -8.92 22.17
CA LEU A 46 1.32 -8.04 22.71
C LEU A 46 2.44 -8.83 23.40
N ALA A 47 3.67 -8.36 23.19
CA ALA A 47 4.88 -8.81 23.85
C ALA A 47 5.43 -7.78 24.85
N VAL A 48 4.88 -6.56 24.88
CA VAL A 48 5.35 -5.43 25.70
C VAL A 48 4.18 -4.75 26.42
N LYS A 49 4.51 -3.95 27.43
CA LYS A 49 3.57 -3.08 28.17
C LYS A 49 4.15 -1.68 28.27
N VAL A 50 3.30 -0.71 28.64
CA VAL A 50 3.72 0.68 28.90
C VAL A 50 4.80 0.71 29.99
N GLY A 51 5.87 1.46 29.74
CA GLY A 51 7.04 1.58 30.60
C GLY A 51 8.18 0.60 30.27
N ASP A 52 7.96 -0.41 29.44
CA ASP A 52 9.03 -1.34 29.03
C ASP A 52 10.07 -0.61 28.18
N ARG A 53 11.34 -0.98 28.39
CA ARG A 53 12.47 -0.55 27.55
C ARG A 53 12.58 -1.47 26.34
N VAL A 54 12.69 -0.88 25.16
CA VAL A 54 12.83 -1.60 23.90
C VAL A 54 14.01 -1.05 23.10
N LYS A 55 14.63 -1.92 22.33
CA LYS A 55 15.65 -1.56 21.33
C LYS A 55 15.01 -1.45 19.94
N VAL A 56 15.70 -0.84 19.01
CA VAL A 56 15.35 -0.98 17.58
C VAL A 56 15.35 -2.46 17.22
N GLY A 57 14.25 -2.97 16.69
CA GLY A 57 14.10 -4.38 16.36
C GLY A 57 13.56 -5.28 17.47
N SER A 58 13.30 -4.78 18.70
CA SER A 58 12.63 -5.58 19.74
C SER A 58 11.21 -5.98 19.33
N LEU A 59 10.78 -7.19 19.68
CA LEU A 59 9.44 -7.67 19.39
C LEU A 59 8.39 -6.86 20.16
N LEU A 60 7.42 -6.27 19.48
CA LEU A 60 6.30 -5.53 20.09
C LEU A 60 5.02 -6.36 20.16
N PHE A 61 4.68 -7.03 19.08
CA PHE A 61 3.54 -7.94 19.02
C PHE A 61 3.71 -8.94 17.85
N SER A 62 2.97 -10.03 17.92
CA SER A 62 2.89 -11.03 16.85
C SER A 62 1.42 -11.37 16.55
N ASP A 63 1.17 -12.07 15.46
CA ASP A 63 -0.15 -12.66 15.21
C ASP A 63 -0.38 -13.84 16.15
N LYS A 64 -1.59 -13.95 16.73
CA LYS A 64 -1.97 -15.07 17.60
C LYS A 64 -2.05 -16.41 16.88
N SER A 65 -2.44 -16.40 15.62
CA SER A 65 -2.66 -17.58 14.80
C SER A 65 -1.40 -18.00 14.03
N ARG A 66 -0.52 -17.05 13.74
CA ARG A 66 0.69 -17.25 12.93
C ARG A 66 1.90 -16.62 13.61
N ALA A 67 2.63 -17.39 14.39
CA ALA A 67 3.78 -16.92 15.18
C ALA A 67 4.92 -16.32 14.32
N GLU A 68 4.99 -16.70 13.04
CA GLU A 68 5.92 -16.16 12.06
C GLU A 68 5.60 -14.71 11.65
N VAL A 69 4.38 -14.23 11.86
CA VAL A 69 3.98 -12.85 11.58
C VAL A 69 4.28 -12.01 12.81
N GLN A 70 5.45 -11.36 12.79
CA GLN A 70 6.01 -10.58 13.91
C GLN A 70 6.16 -9.11 13.49
N PHE A 71 5.93 -8.21 14.46
CA PHE A 71 6.08 -6.78 14.28
C PHE A 71 7.04 -6.24 15.34
N ARG A 72 8.10 -5.61 14.86
CA ARG A 72 9.21 -5.16 15.67
C ARG A 72 9.24 -3.64 15.84
N SER A 73 9.96 -3.21 16.86
CA SER A 73 10.09 -1.80 17.20
C SER A 73 10.87 -1.03 16.11
N PRO A 74 10.28 0.02 15.52
CA PRO A 74 10.98 0.91 14.60
C PRO A 74 11.89 1.92 15.32
N GLY A 75 12.00 1.85 16.67
CA GLY A 75 12.83 2.73 17.46
C GLY A 75 13.25 2.13 18.79
N GLY A 76 14.36 2.63 19.34
CA GLY A 76 14.86 2.30 20.66
C GLY A 76 14.46 3.34 21.69
N GLY A 77 13.94 2.90 22.85
CA GLY A 77 13.51 3.81 23.91
C GLY A 77 12.54 3.16 24.87
N THR A 78 11.53 3.91 25.28
CA THR A 78 10.50 3.46 26.24
C THR A 78 9.13 3.38 25.58
N VAL A 79 8.41 2.29 25.78
CA VAL A 79 7.00 2.17 25.36
C VAL A 79 6.18 3.21 26.13
N SER A 80 5.82 4.28 25.44
CA SER A 80 5.10 5.43 26.04
C SER A 80 3.60 5.20 26.09
N ALA A 81 3.04 4.46 25.13
CA ALA A 81 1.62 4.14 25.09
C ALA A 81 1.34 2.81 24.37
N VAL A 82 0.28 2.14 24.80
CA VAL A 82 -0.35 1.02 24.08
C VAL A 82 -1.81 1.40 23.90
N ASN A 83 -2.16 1.83 22.70
CA ASN A 83 -3.48 2.39 22.40
C ASN A 83 -4.43 1.28 21.92
N PHE A 84 -5.65 1.29 22.47
CA PHE A 84 -6.71 0.36 22.11
C PHE A 84 -7.92 1.12 21.59
N GLY A 85 -8.51 0.58 20.54
CA GLY A 85 -9.79 1.01 19.99
C GLY A 85 -11.00 0.26 20.57
N PRO A 86 -12.14 0.35 19.88
CA PRO A 86 -13.35 -0.39 20.26
C PRO A 86 -13.07 -1.88 20.44
N ARG A 87 -13.77 -2.54 21.39
CA ARG A 87 -13.62 -3.96 21.70
C ARG A 87 -12.18 -4.36 22.11
N ARG A 88 -11.39 -3.40 22.63
CA ARG A 88 -9.99 -3.59 23.04
C ARG A 88 -9.09 -4.08 21.88
N GLN A 89 -9.41 -3.71 20.65
CA GLN A 89 -8.55 -3.96 19.51
C GLN A 89 -7.30 -3.09 19.62
N LEU A 90 -6.11 -3.68 19.52
CA LEU A 90 -4.86 -2.94 19.54
C LEU A 90 -4.81 -2.01 18.31
N GLN A 91 -4.60 -0.72 18.55
CA GLN A 91 -4.43 0.28 17.50
C GLN A 91 -2.95 0.49 17.19
N GLU A 92 -2.15 0.79 18.20
CA GLU A 92 -0.72 1.02 18.01
C GLU A 92 0.05 0.83 19.33
N VAL A 93 1.35 0.61 19.21
CA VAL A 93 2.33 0.64 20.29
C VAL A 93 3.28 1.78 20.01
N ALA A 94 3.23 2.85 20.83
CA ALA A 94 4.06 4.04 20.68
C ALA A 94 5.32 3.96 21.55
N ILE A 95 6.44 4.42 21.03
CA ILE A 95 7.76 4.41 21.64
C ILE A 95 8.31 5.83 21.66
N SER A 96 8.61 6.37 22.84
CA SER A 96 9.42 7.57 23.00
C SER A 96 10.88 7.20 22.79
N LEU A 97 11.52 7.85 21.82
CA LEU A 97 12.88 7.50 21.41
C LEU A 97 13.93 8.06 22.39
N ASP A 98 14.98 7.29 22.60
CA ASP A 98 16.19 7.75 23.30
C ASP A 98 17.06 8.60 22.35
N ALA A 99 17.92 9.43 22.92
CA ALA A 99 18.92 10.17 22.16
C ALA A 99 19.92 9.23 21.48
N GLU A 100 20.27 8.15 22.17
CA GLU A 100 21.11 7.06 21.65
C GLU A 100 20.32 5.75 21.71
N GLU A 101 19.95 5.25 20.55
CA GLU A 101 19.09 4.08 20.43
C GLU A 101 19.95 2.80 20.40
N ALA A 102 19.66 1.87 21.31
CA ALA A 102 20.21 0.52 21.25
C ALA A 102 19.50 -0.31 20.15
N ASN A 103 20.22 -1.24 19.53
CA ASN A 103 19.73 -2.11 18.48
C ASN A 103 19.72 -3.56 18.92
N GLU A 104 18.74 -4.34 18.45
CA GLU A 104 18.84 -5.80 18.41
C GLU A 104 19.79 -6.21 17.28
N GLU A 105 20.56 -7.26 17.51
CA GLU A 105 21.45 -7.82 16.50
C GLU A 105 20.83 -9.06 15.86
N PHE A 106 20.86 -9.09 14.54
CA PHE A 106 20.38 -10.22 13.74
C PHE A 106 21.54 -10.83 12.95
N SER A 107 21.40 -12.08 12.52
CA SER A 107 22.41 -12.73 11.70
C SER A 107 22.48 -12.08 10.32
N ARG A 108 23.67 -11.83 9.85
CA ARG A 108 23.95 -11.29 8.51
C ARG A 108 24.01 -12.40 7.48
N VAL A 109 23.75 -12.03 6.25
CA VAL A 109 23.91 -12.88 5.07
C VAL A 109 24.71 -12.08 4.04
N SER A 110 25.93 -12.54 3.74
CA SER A 110 26.74 -11.97 2.67
C SER A 110 26.30 -12.49 1.30
N ASP A 111 26.80 -11.85 0.24
CA ASP A 111 26.59 -12.33 -1.13
C ASP A 111 27.09 -13.75 -1.35
N ALA A 112 28.20 -14.11 -0.74
CA ALA A 112 28.77 -15.45 -0.81
C ALA A 112 27.86 -16.48 -0.09
N ASP A 113 27.35 -16.11 1.11
CA ASP A 113 26.46 -16.97 1.89
C ASP A 113 25.14 -17.22 1.16
N LEU A 114 24.60 -16.19 0.46
CA LEU A 114 23.32 -16.26 -0.24
C LEU A 114 23.30 -17.37 -1.29
N SER A 115 24.44 -17.66 -1.92
CA SER A 115 24.54 -18.72 -2.94
C SER A 115 24.36 -20.13 -2.36
N SER A 116 24.72 -20.34 -1.09
CA SER A 116 24.73 -21.66 -0.43
C SER A 116 23.66 -21.82 0.67
N ILE A 117 23.09 -20.71 1.17
CA ILE A 117 22.11 -20.75 2.26
C ILE A 117 20.87 -21.58 1.91
N ASP A 118 20.46 -22.42 2.85
CA ASP A 118 19.21 -23.15 2.70
C ASP A 118 17.99 -22.22 2.82
N ARG A 119 16.93 -22.50 2.01
CA ARG A 119 15.68 -21.74 2.00
C ARG A 119 15.09 -21.61 3.40
N ARG A 120 15.05 -22.70 4.16
CA ARG A 120 14.49 -22.72 5.52
C ARG A 120 15.22 -21.73 6.42
N ARG A 121 16.57 -21.75 6.37
CA ARG A 121 17.37 -20.81 7.16
C ARG A 121 17.13 -19.37 6.76
N LEU A 122 16.99 -19.09 5.48
CA LEU A 122 16.69 -17.72 4.99
C LEU A 122 15.30 -17.24 5.47
N VAL A 123 14.29 -18.12 5.44
CA VAL A 123 12.96 -17.85 6.03
C VAL A 123 13.08 -17.52 7.52
N GLU A 124 13.81 -18.34 8.30
CA GLU A 124 14.01 -18.13 9.74
C GLU A 124 14.65 -16.76 10.03
N LEU A 125 15.61 -16.31 9.22
CA LEU A 125 16.27 -15.01 9.39
C LEU A 125 15.30 -13.85 9.14
N ILE A 126 14.50 -13.91 8.06
CA ILE A 126 13.57 -12.82 7.72
C ILE A 126 12.41 -12.78 8.72
N VAL A 127 11.87 -13.94 9.11
CA VAL A 127 10.85 -14.08 10.15
C VAL A 127 11.39 -13.56 11.49
N GLY A 128 12.58 -14.04 11.89
CA GLY A 128 13.25 -13.58 13.11
C GLY A 128 13.54 -12.08 13.10
N GLY A 129 13.82 -11.49 11.94
CA GLY A 129 13.96 -10.05 11.76
C GLY A 129 12.64 -9.28 11.75
N GLY A 130 11.48 -9.95 11.71
CA GLY A 130 10.15 -9.31 11.72
C GLY A 130 9.75 -8.61 10.43
N LEU A 131 10.44 -8.88 9.32
CA LEU A 131 10.12 -8.30 8.01
C LEU A 131 9.38 -9.26 7.08
N TRP A 132 9.11 -10.48 7.53
CA TRP A 132 8.33 -11.45 6.75
C TRP A 132 6.96 -10.90 6.30
N PRO A 133 6.21 -10.12 7.12
CA PRO A 133 4.93 -9.55 6.69
C PRO A 133 4.99 -8.64 5.46
N LEU A 134 6.17 -8.15 5.07
CA LEU A 134 6.36 -7.37 3.84
C LEU A 134 6.24 -8.21 2.57
N ILE A 135 6.46 -9.53 2.66
CA ILE A 135 6.23 -10.50 1.59
C ILE A 135 4.77 -10.93 1.70
N ARG A 136 3.95 -10.55 0.72
CA ARG A 136 2.51 -10.76 0.74
C ARG A 136 2.07 -11.77 -0.30
N GLU A 137 1.02 -12.56 0.00
CA GLU A 137 0.46 -13.57 -0.87
C GLU A 137 -0.88 -13.11 -1.45
N LEU A 138 -1.07 -13.30 -2.75
CA LEU A 138 -2.34 -13.12 -3.43
C LEU A 138 -3.26 -14.34 -3.19
N PRO A 139 -4.58 -14.19 -3.28
CA PRO A 139 -5.33 -12.99 -3.61
C PRO A 139 -5.54 -12.04 -2.42
N TYR A 140 -5.41 -12.49 -1.18
CA TYR A 140 -5.80 -11.74 0.02
C TYR A 140 -4.84 -10.63 0.43
N ARG A 141 -3.62 -10.60 -0.11
CA ARG A 141 -2.55 -9.66 0.24
C ARG A 141 -2.12 -9.75 1.70
N ASP A 142 -2.28 -10.92 2.27
CA ASP A 142 -1.84 -11.26 3.61
C ASP A 142 -0.36 -11.66 3.60
N ALA A 143 0.27 -11.77 4.79
CA ALA A 143 1.63 -12.25 4.91
C ALA A 143 1.76 -13.64 4.28
N ALA A 144 2.74 -13.81 3.40
CA ALA A 144 2.95 -15.04 2.67
C ALA A 144 3.18 -16.25 3.60
N ARG A 145 2.76 -17.44 3.18
CA ARG A 145 3.01 -18.68 3.92
C ARG A 145 4.46 -19.13 3.71
N PRO A 146 5.31 -19.09 4.77
CA PRO A 146 6.74 -19.37 4.60
C PRO A 146 7.05 -20.82 4.24
N GLN A 147 6.13 -21.76 4.52
CA GLN A 147 6.33 -23.19 4.31
C GLN A 147 6.32 -23.59 2.83
N THR A 148 5.50 -22.90 2.03
CA THR A 148 5.27 -23.25 0.62
C THR A 148 5.92 -22.22 -0.29
N PRO A 149 6.82 -22.61 -1.21
CA PRO A 149 7.33 -21.69 -2.21
C PRO A 149 6.20 -21.24 -3.16
N PRO A 150 6.19 -19.97 -3.60
CA PRO A 150 5.16 -19.46 -4.50
C PRO A 150 5.40 -19.92 -5.93
N PRO A 151 4.34 -20.00 -6.76
CA PRO A 151 4.48 -20.27 -8.20
C PRO A 151 5.09 -19.08 -8.97
N ALA A 152 5.01 -17.87 -8.43
CA ALA A 152 5.61 -16.66 -8.98
C ALA A 152 5.81 -15.61 -7.89
N VAL A 153 6.77 -14.69 -8.11
CA VAL A 153 7.00 -13.52 -7.25
C VAL A 153 7.00 -12.26 -8.09
N PHE A 154 6.22 -11.26 -7.69
CA PHE A 154 6.16 -9.97 -8.36
C PHE A 154 6.81 -8.88 -7.50
N VAL A 155 7.59 -8.01 -8.13
CA VAL A 155 8.24 -6.86 -7.48
C VAL A 155 7.87 -5.59 -8.23
N PRO A 156 6.72 -4.96 -7.93
CA PRO A 156 6.42 -3.65 -8.47
C PRO A 156 7.38 -2.60 -7.88
N LEU A 157 8.11 -1.90 -8.73
CA LEU A 157 8.98 -0.80 -8.30
C LEU A 157 8.21 0.50 -8.12
N ASP A 158 7.10 0.66 -8.83
CA ASP A 158 6.28 1.86 -8.77
C ASP A 158 4.79 1.55 -8.61
N SER A 159 4.02 2.61 -8.44
CA SER A 159 2.57 2.56 -8.38
C SER A 159 1.98 3.70 -9.21
N LEU A 160 0.90 3.40 -9.92
CA LEU A 160 0.06 4.39 -10.60
C LEU A 160 -0.99 5.00 -9.66
N GLU A 161 -1.05 4.53 -8.40
CA GLU A 161 -1.87 5.19 -7.41
C GLU A 161 -1.33 6.61 -7.18
N PRO A 162 -2.20 7.65 -7.20
CA PRO A 162 -1.75 9.01 -7.05
C PRO A 162 -0.88 9.20 -5.79
N PHE A 163 0.25 9.88 -5.97
CA PHE A 163 1.15 10.31 -4.89
C PHE A 163 1.95 9.19 -4.20
N HIS A 164 2.13 8.05 -4.85
CA HIS A 164 3.08 7.05 -4.38
C HIS A 164 4.53 7.54 -4.56
N PRO A 165 5.50 7.13 -3.70
CA PRO A 165 6.90 7.46 -3.90
C PRO A 165 7.41 7.01 -5.26
N LEU A 166 8.10 7.91 -5.94
CA LEU A 166 8.69 7.63 -7.25
C LEU A 166 9.90 6.71 -7.11
N PRO A 167 10.06 5.69 -7.96
CA PRO A 167 11.14 4.72 -7.83
C PRO A 167 12.52 5.36 -8.00
N GLN A 168 12.68 6.36 -8.86
CA GLN A 168 13.94 7.10 -9.01
C GLN A 168 14.34 7.86 -7.73
N VAL A 169 13.42 8.13 -6.81
CA VAL A 169 13.71 8.84 -5.55
C VAL A 169 14.20 7.87 -4.47
N TYR A 170 13.62 6.66 -4.40
CA TYR A 170 13.98 5.73 -3.32
C TYR A 170 15.03 4.68 -3.72
N LEU A 171 15.29 4.51 -5.02
CA LEU A 171 16.30 3.59 -5.55
C LEU A 171 17.65 4.25 -5.81
N ASP A 172 17.71 5.58 -5.86
CA ASP A 172 18.94 6.30 -6.14
C ASP A 172 20.08 5.90 -5.18
N GLY A 173 21.17 5.35 -5.75
CA GLY A 173 22.30 4.82 -5.01
C GLY A 173 22.01 3.54 -4.20
N ARG A 174 20.91 2.83 -4.48
CA ARG A 174 20.50 1.61 -3.78
C ARG A 174 20.27 0.42 -4.74
N GLU A 175 20.79 0.51 -5.96
CA GLU A 175 20.60 -0.49 -7.00
C GLU A 175 21.21 -1.84 -6.62
N GLU A 176 22.42 -1.83 -6.02
CA GLU A 176 23.07 -3.06 -5.54
C GLU A 176 22.27 -3.75 -4.43
N LEU A 177 21.65 -2.95 -3.55
CA LEU A 177 20.78 -3.47 -2.50
C LEU A 177 19.50 -4.09 -3.07
N LEU A 178 18.94 -3.48 -4.12
CA LEU A 178 17.80 -4.05 -4.86
C LEU A 178 18.19 -5.39 -5.49
N GLU A 179 19.33 -5.46 -6.15
CA GLU A 179 19.83 -6.67 -6.79
C GLU A 179 20.02 -7.80 -5.76
N PHE A 180 20.63 -7.49 -4.61
CA PHE A 180 20.74 -8.45 -3.51
C PHE A 180 19.36 -8.94 -3.04
N GLY A 181 18.40 -8.03 -2.86
CA GLY A 181 17.03 -8.38 -2.48
C GLY A 181 16.33 -9.28 -3.50
N LEU A 182 16.54 -9.05 -4.79
CA LEU A 182 16.00 -9.91 -5.86
C LEU A 182 16.58 -11.32 -5.80
N ARG A 183 17.89 -11.47 -5.54
CA ARG A 183 18.51 -12.79 -5.34
C ARG A 183 18.01 -13.50 -4.08
N VAL A 184 17.71 -12.74 -3.01
CA VAL A 184 17.04 -13.28 -1.82
C VAL A 184 15.67 -13.86 -2.18
N LEU A 185 14.85 -13.13 -2.94
CA LEU A 185 13.54 -13.60 -3.38
C LEU A 185 13.63 -14.83 -4.29
N GLU A 186 14.59 -14.85 -5.22
CA GLU A 186 14.83 -16.01 -6.07
C GLU A 186 15.18 -17.24 -5.25
N ARG A 187 16.03 -17.07 -4.22
CA ARG A 187 16.38 -18.17 -3.30
C ARG A 187 15.21 -18.68 -2.48
N LEU A 188 14.31 -17.76 -2.06
CA LEU A 188 13.08 -18.11 -1.33
C LEU A 188 12.04 -18.82 -2.20
N ALA A 189 11.88 -18.39 -3.43
CA ALA A 189 10.84 -18.87 -4.34
C ALA A 189 11.28 -20.05 -5.21
N GLY A 190 12.58 -20.19 -5.47
CA GLY A 190 13.11 -21.15 -6.43
C GLY A 190 12.91 -20.73 -7.89
N THR A 191 12.46 -19.50 -8.14
CA THR A 191 12.22 -18.92 -9.45
C THR A 191 12.55 -17.43 -9.43
N PRO A 192 13.08 -16.85 -10.54
CA PRO A 192 13.35 -15.42 -10.60
C PRO A 192 12.09 -14.57 -10.37
N ALA A 193 12.24 -13.48 -9.63
CA ALA A 193 11.18 -12.52 -9.42
C ALA A 193 10.90 -11.72 -10.70
N VAL A 194 9.63 -11.46 -10.98
CA VAL A 194 9.21 -10.58 -12.07
C VAL A 194 9.18 -9.14 -11.57
N VAL A 195 10.23 -8.39 -11.85
CA VAL A 195 10.31 -6.96 -11.53
C VAL A 195 9.49 -6.18 -12.55
N THR A 196 8.61 -5.30 -12.07
CA THR A 196 7.75 -4.47 -12.92
C THR A 196 7.94 -2.99 -12.67
N ALA A 197 7.84 -2.19 -13.73
CA ALA A 197 7.80 -0.73 -13.65
C ALA A 197 6.90 -0.18 -14.75
N CYS A 198 6.23 0.95 -14.46
CA CYS A 198 5.46 1.69 -15.45
C CYS A 198 6.41 2.34 -16.46
N ARG A 199 5.99 2.43 -17.73
CA ARG A 199 6.85 2.88 -18.83
C ARG A 199 7.55 4.20 -18.50
N ASP A 200 6.81 5.20 -18.05
CA ASP A 200 7.34 6.56 -17.86
C ASP A 200 8.41 6.60 -16.75
N ASN A 201 8.30 5.73 -15.74
CA ASN A 201 9.28 5.61 -14.67
C ASN A 201 10.46 4.70 -15.07
N ALA A 202 10.22 3.66 -15.86
CA ALA A 202 11.24 2.71 -16.28
C ALA A 202 12.42 3.37 -17.01
N GLU A 203 12.16 4.47 -17.72
CA GLU A 203 13.18 5.22 -18.46
C GLU A 203 14.10 6.04 -17.55
N SER A 204 13.63 6.41 -16.35
CA SER A 204 14.36 7.24 -15.38
C SER A 204 15.07 6.45 -14.28
N LEU A 205 15.06 5.10 -14.32
CA LEU A 205 15.57 4.25 -13.24
C LEU A 205 17.06 3.97 -13.23
N GLY A 206 17.85 4.59 -14.10
CA GLY A 206 19.30 4.42 -14.12
C GLY A 206 19.74 2.94 -14.16
N GLY A 207 20.59 2.55 -13.21
CA GLY A 207 21.10 1.17 -13.08
C GLY A 207 20.03 0.11 -12.85
N ALA A 208 18.95 0.45 -12.16
CA ALA A 208 17.85 -0.48 -11.88
C ALA A 208 17.03 -0.85 -13.14
N ARG A 209 17.17 -0.11 -14.26
CA ARG A 209 16.47 -0.40 -15.52
C ARG A 209 16.77 -1.80 -16.06
N SER A 210 18.00 -2.29 -15.91
CA SER A 210 18.39 -3.62 -16.37
C SER A 210 17.70 -4.75 -15.61
N MET A 211 17.21 -4.49 -14.40
CA MET A 211 16.51 -5.46 -13.56
C MET A 211 15.04 -5.58 -13.90
N ILE A 212 14.47 -4.66 -14.71
CA ILE A 212 13.06 -4.68 -15.09
C ILE A 212 12.78 -5.85 -16.02
N GLY A 213 12.05 -6.83 -15.53
CA GLY A 213 11.60 -7.99 -16.31
C GLY A 213 10.40 -7.68 -17.20
N ARG A 214 9.50 -6.77 -16.77
CA ARG A 214 8.30 -6.39 -17.52
C ARG A 214 7.92 -4.93 -17.32
N THR A 215 7.69 -4.24 -18.42
CA THR A 215 7.15 -2.86 -18.41
C THR A 215 5.63 -2.89 -18.43
N ILE A 216 5.01 -2.01 -17.66
CA ILE A 216 3.56 -1.86 -17.54
C ILE A 216 3.11 -0.62 -18.31
N LEU A 217 2.01 -0.77 -19.05
CA LEU A 217 1.36 0.26 -19.85
C LEU A 217 -0.12 0.33 -19.48
N GLY A 218 -0.65 1.53 -19.31
CA GLY A 218 -2.06 1.75 -18.99
C GLY A 218 -2.25 2.67 -17.81
N ASP A 219 -3.52 2.95 -17.50
CA ASP A 219 -3.92 3.79 -16.38
C ASP A 219 -3.94 2.98 -15.07
N TYR A 220 -4.12 3.68 -13.93
CA TYR A 220 -4.35 3.04 -12.65
C TYR A 220 -5.49 2.01 -12.74
N PRO A 221 -5.35 0.80 -12.21
CA PRO A 221 -4.27 0.23 -11.40
C PRO A 221 -3.39 -0.78 -12.18
N ALA A 222 -2.94 -0.47 -13.38
CA ALA A 222 -2.17 -1.39 -14.23
C ALA A 222 -0.90 -1.95 -13.55
N HIS A 223 -0.30 -1.21 -12.61
CA HIS A 223 0.89 -1.60 -11.85
C HIS A 223 0.64 -2.72 -10.82
N ASP A 224 -0.63 -2.96 -10.48
CA ASP A 224 -0.99 -3.83 -9.36
C ASP A 224 -0.62 -5.30 -9.63
N PRO A 225 0.07 -5.99 -8.68
CA PRO A 225 0.50 -7.38 -8.86
C PRO A 225 -0.67 -8.35 -9.05
N GLY A 226 -1.85 -8.06 -8.49
CA GLY A 226 -3.05 -8.86 -8.72
C GLY A 226 -3.58 -8.71 -10.15
N VAL A 227 -3.47 -7.51 -10.74
CA VAL A 227 -3.79 -7.28 -12.16
C VAL A 227 -2.80 -8.04 -13.05
N LEU A 228 -1.51 -7.96 -12.73
CA LEU A 228 -0.49 -8.70 -13.46
C LEU A 228 -0.75 -10.21 -13.41
N LEU A 229 -1.03 -10.75 -12.21
CA LEU A 229 -1.38 -12.16 -12.04
C LEU A 229 -2.61 -12.54 -12.86
N TYR A 230 -3.70 -11.78 -12.74
CA TYR A 230 -4.94 -12.04 -13.47
C TYR A 230 -4.72 -12.13 -14.99
N ARG A 231 -3.88 -11.24 -15.53
CA ARG A 231 -3.58 -11.16 -16.97
C ARG A 231 -2.54 -12.18 -17.46
N THR A 232 -1.79 -12.81 -16.57
CA THR A 232 -0.68 -13.71 -16.95
C THR A 232 -0.85 -15.13 -16.47
N LYS A 233 -1.69 -15.39 -15.46
CA LYS A 233 -1.95 -16.75 -14.95
C LYS A 233 -2.56 -17.64 -16.02
N THR A 234 -2.14 -18.89 -16.05
CA THR A 234 -2.63 -19.93 -16.94
C THR A 234 -3.38 -21.05 -16.21
N SER A 235 -3.25 -21.11 -14.89
CA SER A 235 -3.94 -22.06 -14.02
C SER A 235 -4.32 -21.46 -12.68
N ALA A 236 -5.26 -22.10 -11.97
CA ALA A 236 -5.69 -21.67 -10.64
C ALA A 236 -4.59 -21.78 -9.57
N ASP A 237 -3.64 -22.73 -9.74
CA ASP A 237 -2.53 -22.93 -8.79
C ASP A 237 -1.63 -21.69 -8.67
N GLN A 238 -1.61 -20.84 -9.72
CA GLN A 238 -0.85 -19.60 -9.72
C GLN A 238 -1.48 -18.49 -8.86
N ASN A 239 -2.70 -18.65 -8.35
CA ASN A 239 -3.37 -17.66 -7.53
C ASN A 239 -2.63 -17.35 -6.20
N HIS A 240 -1.73 -18.23 -5.75
CA HIS A 240 -0.92 -18.06 -4.55
C HIS A 240 0.44 -17.40 -4.83
N ALA A 241 0.53 -16.57 -5.85
CA ALA A 241 1.73 -15.80 -6.13
C ALA A 241 2.06 -14.83 -5.01
N TRP A 242 3.36 -14.62 -4.77
CA TRP A 242 3.82 -13.63 -3.81
C TRP A 242 4.11 -12.29 -4.48
N PHE A 243 4.09 -11.23 -3.68
CA PHE A 243 4.59 -9.94 -4.10
C PHE A 243 5.21 -9.17 -2.93
N ILE A 244 6.15 -8.31 -3.25
CA ILE A 244 6.74 -7.34 -2.34
C ILE A 244 7.05 -6.07 -3.13
N GLU A 245 6.72 -4.90 -2.59
CA GLU A 245 7.01 -3.63 -3.27
C GLU A 245 8.50 -3.29 -3.18
N GLY A 246 9.04 -2.60 -4.18
CA GLY A 246 10.48 -2.34 -4.27
C GLY A 246 11.08 -1.72 -3.02
N GLN A 247 10.44 -0.71 -2.43
CA GLN A 247 10.93 -0.09 -1.19
C GLN A 247 10.92 -1.06 0.02
N ASP A 248 9.95 -1.98 0.07
CA ASP A 248 9.86 -2.98 1.13
C ASP A 248 10.93 -4.07 0.95
N LEU A 249 11.24 -4.41 -0.30
CA LEU A 249 12.34 -5.34 -0.60
C LEU A 249 13.69 -4.80 -0.14
N LEU A 250 13.91 -3.48 -0.29
CA LEU A 250 15.13 -2.86 0.22
C LEU A 250 15.28 -3.00 1.74
N LEU A 251 14.18 -2.97 2.51
CA LEU A 251 14.23 -3.20 3.96
C LEU A 251 14.65 -4.65 4.28
N VAL A 252 14.08 -5.63 3.57
CA VAL A 252 14.47 -7.03 3.76
C VAL A 252 15.95 -7.24 3.42
N ALA A 253 16.41 -6.65 2.33
CA ALA A 253 17.81 -6.72 1.91
C ALA A 253 18.75 -6.07 2.94
N GLU A 254 18.40 -4.87 3.43
CA GLU A 254 19.17 -4.12 4.42
C GLU A 254 19.28 -4.89 5.75
N LEU A 255 18.19 -5.50 6.24
CA LEU A 255 18.22 -6.37 7.42
C LEU A 255 19.25 -7.50 7.26
N LEU A 256 19.20 -8.21 6.15
CA LEU A 256 20.06 -9.36 5.92
C LEU A 256 21.53 -8.96 5.74
N GLN A 257 21.83 -7.89 5.04
CA GLN A 257 23.20 -7.43 4.85
C GLN A 257 23.81 -6.84 6.12
N THR A 258 23.03 -6.04 6.86
CA THR A 258 23.55 -5.30 8.01
C THR A 258 23.42 -6.03 9.34
N GLY A 259 22.47 -6.99 9.44
CA GLY A 259 22.09 -7.61 10.71
C GLY A 259 21.43 -6.64 11.69
N ARG A 260 20.88 -5.53 11.20
CA ARG A 260 20.17 -4.52 11.98
C ARG A 260 18.78 -4.28 11.41
N PHE A 261 17.81 -4.04 12.28
CA PHE A 261 16.45 -3.72 11.84
C PHE A 261 16.43 -2.37 11.13
N PRO A 262 16.02 -2.29 9.85
CA PRO A 262 16.00 -1.04 9.10
C PRO A 262 14.86 -0.15 9.59
N THR A 263 15.14 1.11 9.80
CA THR A 263 14.14 2.07 10.29
C THR A 263 13.74 3.11 9.25
N GLY A 264 14.51 3.28 8.18
CA GLY A 264 14.30 4.31 7.17
C GLY A 264 13.06 4.04 6.30
N ARG A 265 12.29 5.10 6.01
CA ARG A 265 11.17 5.06 5.07
C ARG A 265 11.13 6.34 4.24
N ILE A 266 10.92 6.21 2.93
CA ILE A 266 10.60 7.36 2.08
C ILE A 266 9.09 7.43 1.89
N VAL A 267 8.55 8.59 2.19
CA VAL A 267 7.09 8.85 2.17
C VAL A 267 6.81 10.05 1.30
N THR A 268 5.78 9.96 0.48
CA THR A 268 5.28 11.10 -0.29
C THR A 268 4.19 11.82 0.50
N LEU A 269 4.33 13.13 0.71
CA LEU A 269 3.25 13.98 1.13
C LEU A 269 2.78 14.79 -0.09
N ALA A 270 1.49 14.72 -0.40
CA ALA A 270 0.96 15.32 -1.61
C ALA A 270 -0.56 15.52 -1.53
N GLY A 271 -1.16 16.04 -2.58
CA GLY A 271 -2.59 16.22 -2.71
C GLY A 271 -3.02 17.68 -2.79
N PRO A 272 -4.29 17.96 -3.16
CA PRO A 272 -4.80 19.32 -3.38
C PRO A 272 -4.70 20.26 -2.17
N ALA A 273 -4.66 19.72 -0.95
CA ALA A 273 -4.49 20.50 0.28
C ALA A 273 -3.03 20.51 0.79
N ALA A 274 -2.08 19.98 0.03
CA ALA A 274 -0.67 20.07 0.35
C ALA A 274 -0.10 21.40 -0.17
N THR A 275 0.40 22.26 0.72
CA THR A 275 1.03 23.54 0.34
C THR A 275 2.47 23.35 -0.13
N ARG A 276 3.12 22.29 0.31
CA ARG A 276 4.51 21.93 -0.03
C ARG A 276 4.59 20.42 -0.24
N PRO A 277 4.11 19.92 -1.39
CA PRO A 277 4.20 18.49 -1.70
C PRO A 277 5.67 18.10 -1.92
N GLY A 278 6.05 16.89 -1.48
CA GLY A 278 7.44 16.41 -1.56
C GLY A 278 7.56 14.93 -1.25
N HIS A 279 8.75 14.39 -1.54
CA HIS A 279 9.18 13.08 -1.07
C HIS A 279 10.12 13.28 0.12
N PHE A 280 9.81 12.63 1.22
CA PHE A 280 10.52 12.85 2.49
C PHE A 280 11.14 11.56 3.00
N ARG A 281 12.42 11.64 3.40
CA ARG A 281 13.04 10.58 4.18
C ARG A 281 12.65 10.75 5.64
N THR A 282 12.08 9.70 6.22
CA THR A 282 11.65 9.63 7.61
C THR A 282 11.86 8.22 8.14
N ARG A 283 11.16 7.83 9.21
CA ARG A 283 11.24 6.51 9.82
C ARG A 283 9.93 5.73 9.66
N LEU A 284 10.04 4.40 9.73
CA LEU A 284 8.90 3.53 9.97
C LEU A 284 8.18 3.99 11.24
N GLY A 285 6.86 4.06 11.21
CA GLY A 285 6.07 4.49 12.35
C GLY A 285 6.20 5.97 12.72
N ALA A 286 6.67 6.84 11.83
CA ALA A 286 6.76 8.29 12.09
C ALA A 286 5.37 8.90 12.34
N PRO A 287 5.24 9.93 13.22
CA PRO A 287 3.98 10.64 13.43
C PRO A 287 3.51 11.33 12.14
N LEU A 288 2.25 11.20 11.79
CA LEU A 288 1.67 11.90 10.64
C LEU A 288 1.71 13.42 10.79
N ALA A 289 1.62 13.91 12.04
CA ALA A 289 1.75 15.33 12.35
C ALA A 289 3.11 15.90 11.91
N SER A 290 4.21 15.16 12.06
CA SER A 290 5.55 15.63 11.65
C SER A 290 5.67 15.75 10.13
N LEU A 291 5.00 14.90 9.38
CA LEU A 291 4.90 14.99 7.91
C LEU A 291 4.04 16.18 7.48
N ALA A 292 2.88 16.38 8.11
CA ALA A 292 1.89 17.38 7.72
C ALA A 292 2.23 18.82 8.20
N SER A 293 3.05 18.96 9.26
CA SER A 293 3.36 20.25 9.90
C SER A 293 3.95 21.27 8.92
N GLY A 294 3.33 22.45 8.82
CA GLY A 294 3.75 23.52 7.92
C GLY A 294 3.54 23.22 6.42
N ARG A 295 2.84 22.12 6.09
CA ARG A 295 2.62 21.67 4.72
C ARG A 295 1.14 21.47 4.36
N THR A 296 0.25 21.80 5.30
CA THR A 296 -1.20 21.64 5.13
C THR A 296 -1.83 23.01 4.84
N ALA A 297 -2.72 23.07 3.86
CA ALA A 297 -3.50 24.27 3.54
C ALA A 297 -4.43 24.64 4.70
N ALA A 298 -4.85 25.90 4.75
CA ALA A 298 -5.86 26.37 5.69
C ALA A 298 -7.23 25.72 5.40
N GLY A 299 -8.03 25.50 6.43
CA GLY A 299 -9.36 24.87 6.36
C GLY A 299 -9.39 23.45 6.88
N GLU A 300 -10.52 22.78 6.66
CA GLU A 300 -10.69 21.39 7.05
C GLU A 300 -10.02 20.46 6.02
N VAL A 301 -9.04 19.70 6.47
CA VAL A 301 -8.24 18.82 5.63
C VAL A 301 -8.30 17.40 6.17
N ARG A 302 -8.65 16.46 5.31
CA ARG A 302 -8.56 15.02 5.58
C ARG A 302 -7.17 14.51 5.27
N LEU A 303 -6.59 13.83 6.26
CA LEU A 303 -5.37 13.07 6.07
C LEU A 303 -5.73 11.65 5.65
N VAL A 304 -5.14 11.18 4.55
CA VAL A 304 -5.29 9.81 4.08
C VAL A 304 -3.92 9.17 4.03
N ALA A 305 -3.69 8.19 4.88
CA ALA A 305 -2.43 7.46 4.93
C ALA A 305 -2.49 6.22 4.02
N GLY A 306 -1.50 6.04 3.16
CA GLY A 306 -1.34 4.89 2.26
C GLY A 306 -1.58 5.20 0.79
N GLY A 307 -2.65 5.84 0.40
CA GLY A 307 -2.95 6.17 -1.00
C GLY A 307 -4.29 6.86 -1.15
N ALA A 308 -4.49 7.57 -2.24
CA ALA A 308 -5.70 8.37 -2.48
C ALA A 308 -6.98 7.52 -2.60
N LEU A 309 -6.86 6.29 -3.12
CA LEU A 309 -7.99 5.37 -3.34
C LEU A 309 -8.00 4.17 -2.39
N THR A 310 -6.83 3.70 -1.99
CA THR A 310 -6.67 2.48 -1.19
C THR A 310 -6.32 2.75 0.26
N GLY A 311 -5.93 3.99 0.60
CA GLY A 311 -5.51 4.41 1.92
C GLY A 311 -6.63 4.51 2.95
N ASN A 312 -6.24 4.80 4.17
CA ASN A 312 -7.12 4.94 5.33
C ASN A 312 -7.17 6.39 5.79
N ALA A 313 -8.37 6.88 6.12
CA ALA A 313 -8.49 8.16 6.81
C ALA A 313 -7.77 8.06 8.17
N ALA A 314 -6.91 9.03 8.46
CA ALA A 314 -6.09 9.05 9.65
C ALA A 314 -6.29 10.36 10.44
N SER A 315 -6.11 10.30 11.76
CA SER A 315 -6.04 11.51 12.58
C SER A 315 -4.62 12.07 12.58
N GLY A 316 -4.47 13.38 12.86
CA GLY A 316 -3.15 14.00 13.00
C GLY A 316 -2.28 13.40 14.11
N ASN A 317 -2.90 12.75 15.11
CA ASN A 317 -2.19 12.09 16.21
C ASN A 317 -1.78 10.65 15.93
N SER A 318 -2.11 10.13 14.74
CA SER A 318 -1.75 8.78 14.33
C SER A 318 -0.34 8.73 13.75
N HIS A 319 0.15 7.52 13.55
CA HIS A 319 1.47 7.24 13.01
C HIS A 319 1.38 6.55 11.63
N LEU A 320 2.48 6.53 10.91
CA LEU A 320 2.60 5.86 9.63
C LEU A 320 2.57 4.34 9.82
N GLY A 321 1.65 3.66 9.14
CA GLY A 321 1.56 2.19 9.15
C GLY A 321 2.68 1.52 8.35
N LEU A 322 2.88 0.23 8.59
CA LEU A 322 3.97 -0.54 7.98
C LEU A 322 3.95 -0.51 6.43
N PHE A 323 2.76 -0.56 5.82
CA PHE A 323 2.60 -0.58 4.36
C PHE A 323 2.36 0.79 3.75
N GLU A 324 2.24 1.83 4.56
CA GLU A 324 1.93 3.18 4.11
C GLU A 324 3.18 3.90 3.64
N LYS A 325 3.15 4.42 2.42
CA LYS A 325 4.26 5.13 1.78
C LYS A 325 3.87 6.52 1.30
N SER A 326 2.60 6.92 1.54
CA SER A 326 2.12 8.26 1.21
C SER A 326 1.18 8.80 2.27
N LEU A 327 1.17 10.12 2.40
CA LEU A 327 0.21 10.90 3.16
C LEU A 327 -0.46 11.88 2.21
N VAL A 328 -1.72 11.63 1.89
CA VAL A 328 -2.49 12.45 0.95
C VAL A 328 -3.34 13.44 1.73
N LEU A 329 -3.22 14.73 1.39
CA LEU A 329 -3.97 15.82 1.99
C LEU A 329 -5.08 16.26 1.06
N LEU A 330 -6.33 16.02 1.47
CA LEU A 330 -7.52 16.35 0.69
C LEU A 330 -8.39 17.35 1.44
N PRO A 331 -8.91 18.41 0.77
CA PRO A 331 -9.92 19.26 1.38
C PRO A 331 -11.17 18.43 1.74
N GLU A 332 -11.83 18.70 2.88
CA GLU A 332 -13.10 18.04 3.22
C GLU A 332 -14.24 18.38 2.26
N GLY A 333 -14.18 19.54 1.60
CA GLY A 333 -15.18 19.93 0.62
C GLY A 333 -16.55 20.31 1.22
N ASN A 334 -16.58 20.69 2.49
CA ASN A 334 -17.81 21.06 3.20
C ASN A 334 -18.31 22.49 2.85
N VAL A 335 -17.74 23.13 1.83
CA VAL A 335 -18.18 24.45 1.41
C VAL A 335 -19.53 24.32 0.69
N PRO A 336 -20.61 24.92 1.22
CA PRO A 336 -21.91 24.89 0.54
C PRO A 336 -21.77 25.55 -0.82
N GLY A 337 -22.07 24.81 -1.88
CA GLY A 337 -22.26 25.42 -3.18
C GLY A 337 -23.41 26.43 -3.09
N GLY A 338 -23.27 27.60 -3.73
CA GLY A 338 -24.37 28.58 -3.82
C GLY A 338 -25.64 27.93 -4.42
N PHE A 339 -26.78 28.58 -4.26
CA PHE A 339 -28.10 28.09 -4.71
C PHE A 339 -28.11 27.59 -6.18
N LEU A 340 -27.25 28.14 -7.04
CA LEU A 340 -27.12 27.75 -8.45
C LEU A 340 -25.97 26.75 -8.72
N ALA A 341 -25.31 26.21 -7.69
CA ALA A 341 -24.16 25.31 -7.88
C ALA A 341 -24.50 24.05 -8.71
N TRP A 342 -25.74 23.57 -8.63
CA TRP A 342 -26.25 22.45 -9.41
C TRP A 342 -26.34 22.72 -10.92
N ALA A 343 -26.45 23.99 -11.33
CA ALA A 343 -26.55 24.41 -12.73
C ALA A 343 -25.18 24.82 -13.32
N MET A 344 -24.13 24.85 -12.50
CA MET A 344 -22.78 25.20 -12.97
C MET A 344 -22.23 24.16 -13.94
N PRO A 345 -21.51 24.59 -15.00
CA PRO A 345 -21.01 23.68 -16.04
C PRO A 345 -19.92 22.70 -15.58
N GLY A 346 -19.49 22.78 -14.33
CA GLY A 346 -18.55 21.84 -13.72
C GLY A 346 -17.18 21.79 -14.42
N ALA A 347 -16.60 22.93 -14.74
CA ALA A 347 -15.32 23.03 -15.46
C ALA A 347 -14.14 22.36 -14.71
N GLU A 348 -14.24 22.21 -13.39
CA GLU A 348 -13.27 21.56 -12.51
C GLU A 348 -13.84 20.32 -11.81
N ALA A 349 -15.10 19.97 -12.04
CA ALA A 349 -15.69 18.80 -11.44
C ALA A 349 -15.21 17.51 -12.12
N PRO A 350 -14.68 16.54 -11.38
CA PRO A 350 -14.28 15.26 -11.97
C PRO A 350 -15.50 14.51 -12.49
N SER A 351 -15.41 13.97 -13.70
CA SER A 351 -16.50 13.22 -14.31
C SER A 351 -16.01 12.04 -15.12
N TYR A 352 -16.33 10.84 -14.67
CA TYR A 352 -16.12 9.62 -15.46
C TYR A 352 -17.15 9.52 -16.59
N SER A 353 -18.39 9.88 -16.31
CA SER A 353 -19.52 9.79 -17.28
C SER A 353 -19.51 10.87 -18.37
N ARG A 354 -18.49 11.74 -18.38
CA ARG A 354 -18.38 12.90 -19.29
C ARG A 354 -19.57 13.88 -19.20
N ALA A 355 -20.22 13.94 -18.04
CA ALA A 355 -21.37 14.81 -17.80
C ALA A 355 -21.00 16.29 -17.61
N PHE A 356 -19.72 16.61 -17.36
CA PHE A 356 -19.23 17.97 -17.10
C PHE A 356 -18.23 18.44 -18.16
N LEU A 357 -18.06 19.74 -18.31
CA LEU A 357 -17.10 20.33 -19.25
C LEU A 357 -15.65 19.95 -18.95
N SER A 358 -15.31 19.60 -17.71
CA SER A 358 -14.00 19.06 -17.33
C SER A 358 -13.60 17.82 -18.13
N SER A 359 -14.56 17.05 -18.64
CA SER A 359 -14.28 15.85 -19.45
C SER A 359 -13.55 16.14 -20.76
N PHE A 360 -13.65 17.37 -21.29
CA PHE A 360 -12.85 17.82 -22.45
C PHE A 360 -11.40 18.14 -22.09
N ARG A 361 -11.07 18.27 -20.79
CA ARG A 361 -9.75 18.62 -20.28
C ARG A 361 -9.06 17.44 -19.56
N ARG A 362 -9.11 16.26 -20.15
CA ARG A 362 -8.68 14.98 -19.54
C ARG A 362 -7.26 14.96 -18.96
N ARG A 363 -6.36 15.80 -19.44
CA ARG A 363 -4.96 15.86 -18.99
C ARG A 363 -4.68 16.94 -17.94
N ARG A 364 -5.68 17.72 -17.54
CA ARG A 364 -5.50 18.76 -16.52
C ARG A 364 -5.60 18.14 -15.13
N GLU A 365 -4.63 18.45 -14.28
CA GLU A 365 -4.76 18.18 -12.85
C GLU A 365 -5.95 18.95 -12.27
N LEU A 366 -6.77 18.27 -11.49
CA LEU A 366 -7.98 18.82 -10.91
C LEU A 366 -7.86 18.79 -9.38
N PRO A 367 -8.21 19.90 -8.69
CA PRO A 367 -8.40 19.88 -7.26
C PRO A 367 -9.63 19.02 -6.96
N ARG A 368 -9.46 17.95 -6.19
CA ARG A 368 -10.56 17.11 -5.69
C ARG A 368 -10.66 17.26 -4.20
N ASP A 369 -11.86 17.16 -3.69
CA ASP A 369 -12.18 17.13 -2.28
C ASP A 369 -12.78 15.77 -1.87
N CYS A 370 -13.12 15.65 -0.59
CA CYS A 370 -13.75 14.46 -0.03
C CYS A 370 -15.28 14.47 -0.16
N ASN A 371 -15.87 15.51 -0.74
CA ASN A 371 -17.31 15.61 -0.92
C ASN A 371 -17.79 14.63 -2.01
N ARG A 372 -18.77 13.83 -1.68
CA ARG A 372 -19.37 12.88 -2.64
C ARG A 372 -20.23 13.53 -3.70
N HIS A 373 -20.59 14.80 -3.55
CA HIS A 373 -21.53 15.51 -4.42
C HIS A 373 -22.82 14.73 -4.64
N GLY A 374 -23.43 14.30 -3.55
CA GLY A 374 -24.70 13.57 -3.53
C GLY A 374 -24.73 12.41 -2.55
N GLY A 375 -25.92 11.90 -2.27
CA GLY A 375 -26.16 10.79 -1.35
C GLY A 375 -26.16 9.42 -2.04
N LEU A 376 -26.10 8.36 -1.21
CA LEU A 376 -26.26 6.98 -1.62
C LEU A 376 -27.63 6.77 -2.29
N ARG A 377 -27.66 6.11 -3.44
CA ARG A 377 -28.86 5.74 -4.19
C ARG A 377 -28.79 4.29 -4.64
N ALA A 378 -29.94 3.74 -5.05
CA ALA A 378 -30.01 2.40 -5.61
C ALA A 378 -29.15 2.28 -6.88
N CYS A 379 -28.62 1.08 -7.13
CA CYS A 379 -27.87 0.78 -8.34
C CYS A 379 -28.76 0.90 -9.59
N ILE A 380 -28.39 1.77 -10.52
CA ILE A 380 -29.08 2.00 -11.80
C ILE A 380 -28.54 1.11 -12.93
N GLN A 381 -27.67 0.18 -12.65
CA GLN A 381 -27.04 -0.75 -13.62
C GLN A 381 -26.36 -0.07 -14.82
N CYS A 382 -25.76 1.09 -14.62
CA CYS A 382 -25.09 1.84 -15.70
C CYS A 382 -23.83 1.15 -16.26
N GLY A 383 -23.26 0.14 -15.58
CA GLY A 383 -22.11 -0.64 -16.05
C GLY A 383 -20.74 0.04 -15.90
N PHE A 384 -20.65 1.29 -15.44
CA PHE A 384 -19.37 2.00 -15.33
C PHE A 384 -18.35 1.28 -14.46
N CYS A 385 -18.78 0.63 -13.36
CA CYS A 385 -17.90 -0.15 -12.50
C CYS A 385 -17.26 -1.35 -13.22
N ALA A 386 -17.98 -2.01 -14.13
CA ALA A 386 -17.46 -3.08 -14.95
C ALA A 386 -16.53 -2.58 -16.07
N GLN A 387 -16.83 -1.38 -16.63
CA GLN A 387 -16.00 -0.77 -17.67
C GLN A 387 -14.60 -0.40 -17.19
N VAL A 388 -14.46 0.05 -15.94
CA VAL A 388 -13.14 0.41 -15.37
C VAL A 388 -12.43 -0.76 -14.70
N CYS A 389 -13.09 -1.89 -14.50
CA CYS A 389 -12.53 -2.99 -13.73
C CYS A 389 -11.34 -3.62 -14.46
N PRO A 390 -10.12 -3.62 -13.87
CA PRO A 390 -8.91 -4.09 -14.52
C PRO A 390 -8.87 -5.62 -14.68
N VAL A 391 -9.64 -6.33 -13.87
CA VAL A 391 -9.72 -7.80 -13.80
C VAL A 391 -11.06 -8.35 -14.29
N ASP A 392 -11.77 -7.57 -15.08
CA ASP A 392 -12.98 -7.98 -15.83
C ASP A 392 -14.11 -8.59 -14.99
N ILE A 393 -14.11 -8.44 -13.67
CA ILE A 393 -15.26 -8.84 -12.84
C ILE A 393 -16.43 -7.88 -13.04
N LEU A 394 -17.60 -8.30 -12.59
CA LEU A 394 -18.84 -7.52 -12.67
C LEU A 394 -19.22 -6.96 -11.28
N PRO A 395 -18.56 -5.85 -10.80
CA PRO A 395 -18.69 -5.40 -9.42
C PRO A 395 -20.12 -5.15 -8.95
N GLN A 396 -21.03 -4.74 -9.86
CA GLN A 396 -22.43 -4.51 -9.54
C GLN A 396 -23.20 -5.83 -9.28
N LEU A 397 -22.83 -6.94 -9.93
CA LEU A 397 -23.45 -8.24 -9.70
C LEU A 397 -22.85 -8.88 -8.44
N THR A 398 -21.51 -8.89 -8.31
CA THR A 398 -20.84 -9.34 -7.10
C THR A 398 -21.38 -8.62 -5.85
N TYR A 399 -21.57 -7.29 -5.93
CA TYR A 399 -22.17 -6.51 -4.84
C TYR A 399 -23.58 -6.98 -4.47
N LYS A 400 -24.43 -7.28 -5.47
CA LYS A 400 -25.80 -7.78 -5.21
C LYS A 400 -25.78 -9.15 -4.55
N ALA A 401 -24.94 -10.07 -5.02
CA ALA A 401 -24.75 -11.39 -4.43
C ALA A 401 -24.26 -11.29 -2.98
N VAL A 402 -23.29 -10.38 -2.71
CA VAL A 402 -22.81 -10.08 -1.35
C VAL A 402 -23.95 -9.58 -0.45
N LEU A 403 -24.78 -8.67 -0.92
CA LEU A 403 -25.93 -8.16 -0.15
C LEU A 403 -27.00 -9.25 0.12
N ALA A 404 -27.17 -10.17 -0.81
CA ALA A 404 -28.08 -11.31 -0.67
C ALA A 404 -27.52 -12.43 0.22
N GLY A 405 -26.23 -12.38 0.55
CA GLY A 405 -25.55 -13.45 1.31
C GLY A 405 -25.21 -14.69 0.47
N GLU A 406 -25.27 -14.57 -0.86
CA GLU A 406 -25.02 -15.64 -1.82
C GLU A 406 -23.50 -15.78 -2.05
N VAL A 407 -22.82 -16.58 -1.22
CA VAL A 407 -21.36 -16.71 -1.22
C VAL A 407 -20.87 -17.33 -2.53
N GLU A 408 -21.45 -18.45 -2.97
CA GLU A 408 -21.06 -19.15 -4.19
C GLU A 408 -21.21 -18.26 -5.43
N GLU A 409 -22.30 -17.50 -5.52
CA GLU A 409 -22.54 -16.55 -6.60
C GLU A 409 -21.53 -15.41 -6.57
N SER A 410 -21.19 -14.90 -5.38
CA SER A 410 -20.17 -13.87 -5.21
C SER A 410 -18.79 -14.34 -5.70
N LEU A 411 -18.43 -15.57 -5.42
CA LEU A 411 -17.19 -16.20 -5.88
C LEU A 411 -17.20 -16.42 -7.40
N SER A 412 -18.31 -16.89 -7.96
CA SER A 412 -18.47 -17.11 -9.40
C SER A 412 -18.38 -15.81 -10.21
N HIS A 413 -18.78 -14.68 -9.62
CA HIS A 413 -18.63 -13.34 -10.19
C HIS A 413 -17.22 -12.74 -10.01
N GLY A 414 -16.25 -13.50 -9.47
CA GLY A 414 -14.85 -13.12 -9.37
C GLY A 414 -14.50 -12.31 -8.11
N LEU A 415 -15.19 -12.50 -6.98
CA LEU A 415 -14.89 -11.80 -5.73
C LEU A 415 -13.42 -11.91 -5.33
N LEU A 416 -12.78 -13.08 -5.53
CA LEU A 416 -11.38 -13.30 -5.18
C LEU A 416 -10.40 -12.64 -6.17
N ASP A 417 -10.80 -12.44 -7.43
CA ASP A 417 -9.96 -11.73 -8.41
C ASP A 417 -9.94 -10.20 -8.18
N CYS A 418 -10.84 -9.67 -7.33
CA CYS A 418 -10.89 -8.25 -7.03
C CYS A 418 -9.57 -7.75 -6.43
N VAL A 419 -8.91 -6.79 -7.09
CA VAL A 419 -7.64 -6.18 -6.64
C VAL A 419 -7.82 -5.02 -5.67
N GLU A 420 -9.04 -4.73 -5.25
CA GLU A 420 -9.38 -3.68 -4.28
C GLU A 420 -8.91 -2.26 -4.66
N CYS A 421 -8.86 -1.95 -5.93
CA CYS A 421 -8.35 -0.67 -6.44
C CYS A 421 -9.27 0.55 -6.19
N GLY A 422 -10.53 0.35 -5.80
CA GLY A 422 -11.46 1.44 -5.50
C GLY A 422 -12.15 2.09 -6.70
N LEU A 423 -11.74 1.82 -7.93
CA LEU A 423 -12.29 2.47 -9.11
C LEU A 423 -13.80 2.28 -9.27
N CYS A 424 -14.32 1.10 -8.95
CA CYS A 424 -15.75 0.82 -9.03
C CYS A 424 -16.60 1.74 -8.14
N SER A 425 -16.11 2.08 -6.92
CA SER A 425 -16.74 3.06 -6.03
C SER A 425 -16.60 4.48 -6.57
N LEU A 426 -15.41 4.83 -7.08
CA LEU A 426 -15.11 6.17 -7.62
C LEU A 426 -16.06 6.55 -8.77
N VAL A 427 -16.26 5.64 -9.73
CA VAL A 427 -17.06 5.91 -10.94
C VAL A 427 -18.57 5.74 -10.74
N CYS A 428 -19.00 5.26 -9.56
CA CYS A 428 -20.40 4.97 -9.30
C CYS A 428 -21.26 6.25 -9.22
N PRO A 429 -22.20 6.50 -10.14
CA PRO A 429 -23.06 7.67 -10.07
C PRO A 429 -24.06 7.60 -8.91
N SER A 430 -24.39 6.39 -8.43
CA SER A 430 -25.26 6.15 -7.27
C SER A 430 -24.52 6.24 -5.94
N LYS A 431 -23.23 6.57 -5.93
CA LYS A 431 -22.37 6.76 -4.74
C LYS A 431 -22.30 5.52 -3.83
N ILE A 432 -22.43 4.33 -4.41
CA ILE A 432 -22.31 3.06 -3.68
C ILE A 432 -20.84 2.78 -3.36
N GLU A 433 -20.56 2.44 -2.12
CA GLU A 433 -19.23 2.04 -1.66
C GLU A 433 -18.95 0.56 -2.00
N LEU A 434 -18.87 0.26 -3.31
CA LEU A 434 -18.66 -1.10 -3.81
C LEU A 434 -17.40 -1.74 -3.22
N LEU A 435 -16.28 -1.00 -3.19
CA LEU A 435 -15.02 -1.48 -2.62
C LEU A 435 -15.18 -1.97 -1.19
N LYS A 436 -15.88 -1.18 -0.34
CA LYS A 436 -16.09 -1.52 1.06
C LYS A 436 -16.83 -2.86 1.19
N ALA A 437 -17.94 -3.01 0.47
CA ALA A 437 -18.74 -4.24 0.51
C ALA A 437 -17.96 -5.47 0.02
N LEU A 438 -17.23 -5.34 -1.10
CA LEU A 438 -16.41 -6.44 -1.62
C LEU A 438 -15.25 -6.80 -0.68
N ARG A 439 -14.61 -5.80 -0.07
CA ARG A 439 -13.52 -6.01 0.90
C ARG A 439 -14.02 -6.71 2.17
N GLU A 440 -15.18 -6.31 2.70
CA GLU A 440 -15.80 -6.96 3.86
C GLU A 440 -16.20 -8.41 3.55
N ALA A 441 -16.78 -8.68 2.37
CA ALA A 441 -17.14 -10.03 1.95
C ALA A 441 -15.89 -10.93 1.79
N ARG A 442 -14.82 -10.42 1.18
CA ARG A 442 -13.53 -11.16 1.08
C ARG A 442 -12.93 -11.44 2.44
N GLY A 443 -13.03 -10.49 3.38
CA GLY A 443 -12.55 -10.66 4.76
C GLY A 443 -13.28 -11.78 5.48
N LYS A 444 -14.61 -11.81 5.39
CA LYS A 444 -15.43 -12.90 5.96
C LYS A 444 -15.06 -14.26 5.37
N PHE A 445 -14.96 -14.34 4.04
CA PHE A 445 -14.57 -15.57 3.36
C PHE A 445 -13.18 -16.05 3.77
N TYR A 446 -12.22 -15.15 3.95
CA TYR A 446 -10.89 -15.47 4.47
C TYR A 446 -10.95 -16.07 5.89
N GLU A 447 -11.77 -15.49 6.78
CA GLU A 447 -11.93 -15.96 8.16
C GLU A 447 -12.62 -17.32 8.25
N GLU A 448 -13.50 -17.65 7.30
CA GLU A 448 -14.18 -18.94 7.22
C GLU A 448 -13.28 -20.06 6.67
N MET A 449 -12.26 -19.73 5.89
CA MET A 449 -11.31 -20.69 5.34
C MET A 449 -10.15 -21.01 6.30
N GLY A 450 -9.84 -20.15 7.25
CA GLY A 450 -8.71 -20.29 8.20
C GLY A 450 -9.17 -20.64 9.60
#